data_9ef524917eb61a4872b521379b0fd60a
#
_entry.id   9ef524917eb61a4872b521379b0fd60a
#
_cell.length_a   1.000
_cell.length_b   1.000
_cell.length_c   1.000
_cell.angle_alpha   90.00
_cell.angle_beta   90.00
_cell.angle_gamma   90.00
#
_symmetry.space_group_name_H-M   'P 1'
#
loop_
_entity.id
_entity.type
_entity.pdbx_description
1 polymer ?
#
loop_
_entity_poly.entity_id
_entity_poly.type
_entity_poly.pdbx_seq_one_letter_code
_entity_poly.pdbx_strand_id
1 'polypeptide(L)'
;MFFVFRMTFCSLGKKVFLYDEGGMTVKKFLMCLLMAMTMLIVGCGGTDQPKNERAEKGEIVISVGKYMVGEGVDPTAGWGSWGPDPFHSALMMHDEKNQLVKDLATDVQRSADGLKYTFTIRSDAKFSDGQPLTAEDVAFTYETAKKAAGTVDLTVMEEVRVLSPTQVEFTLSKPWSVFLETAAALGIVPKHAYKEGYATAPVGSGPWKVVSFQKEQQLIMEPNEYYYGKKPKLKKVTVLNLGDDAILAAAQSGQVDLVFTPTEYAGASVPHMKLVLMDTIDSFCVNMPQEAEHDENGMLVGNNVTSDPAIRTALNIGIDRKTIIENALVGFGKPSMNFAEALPWANNALQEKDNRVDEAVKILEDAGWKDTDGDGIREKNGVKAEFVINGRSNDLQRYNTAVALAQDAKKLGINIIAKSTPWSEARKIARNIPTVWAIGDFTPQAIYNYYHSSQVGVNVINNSAIYRNSTVDAHIDRALAATSDEEAMREFKAAQWDGTAGAKIDVPYLWIVTVQVPYFVNERLDLGQLRVGERGQGMGVLANLDDWQWK
;
A
#
# COMPACT_ATOMS: atom_id res chain seq x y z
N MET A 1 -19.08 -28.27 -13.97
CA MET A 1 -20.37 -28.84 -13.55
C MET A 1 -21.37 -28.42 -14.60
N PHE A 2 -21.74 -29.33 -15.49
CA PHE A 2 -22.65 -29.06 -16.63
C PHE A 2 -24.08 -28.96 -16.11
N PHE A 3 -24.74 -27.85 -16.28
CA PHE A 3 -26.18 -27.74 -16.10
C PHE A 3 -26.89 -28.22 -17.36
N VAL A 4 -27.62 -29.33 -17.23
CA VAL A 4 -28.49 -29.86 -18.29
C VAL A 4 -29.86 -29.19 -18.13
N PHE A 5 -30.22 -28.34 -19.08
CA PHE A 5 -31.57 -27.78 -19.16
C PHE A 5 -32.54 -28.88 -19.63
N ARG A 6 -33.55 -29.16 -18.80
CA ARG A 6 -34.68 -30.02 -19.17
C ARG A 6 -35.87 -29.13 -19.52
N MET A 7 -36.24 -29.08 -20.78
CA MET A 7 -37.48 -28.44 -21.25
C MET A 7 -38.64 -29.43 -21.16
N THR A 8 -39.71 -29.05 -20.46
CA THR A 8 -40.95 -29.83 -20.44
C THR A 8 -42.00 -29.09 -21.27
N PHE A 9 -42.54 -29.78 -22.30
CA PHE A 9 -43.62 -29.25 -23.12
C PHE A 9 -44.99 -29.68 -22.52
N CYS A 10 -45.87 -28.73 -22.23
CA CYS A 10 -47.23 -29.00 -21.90
C CYS A 10 -48.14 -28.26 -22.91
N SER A 11 -48.96 -29.02 -23.65
CA SER A 11 -49.87 -28.49 -24.66
C SER A 11 -51.33 -28.58 -24.16
N LEU A 12 -51.92 -27.43 -23.92
CA LEU A 12 -53.39 -27.30 -23.76
C LEU A 12 -53.86 -26.11 -24.60
N GLY A 13 -54.50 -26.43 -25.74
CA GLY A 13 -55.33 -25.56 -26.53
C GLY A 13 -54.76 -24.20 -27.01
N LYS A 14 -54.14 -24.19 -28.19
CA LYS A 14 -53.86 -22.99 -29.05
C LYS A 14 -53.11 -21.77 -28.47
N LYS A 15 -52.47 -21.86 -27.28
CA LYS A 15 -51.46 -20.88 -26.83
C LYS A 15 -50.32 -21.64 -26.14
N VAL A 16 -49.10 -21.53 -26.68
CA VAL A 16 -47.88 -22.06 -26.06
C VAL A 16 -47.33 -20.98 -25.13
N PHE A 17 -47.24 -21.27 -23.83
CA PHE A 17 -46.52 -20.48 -22.86
C PHE A 17 -45.26 -21.23 -22.44
N LEU A 18 -44.12 -20.59 -22.58
CA LEU A 18 -42.83 -21.05 -22.05
C LEU A 18 -42.61 -20.41 -20.68
N TYR A 19 -42.48 -21.22 -19.65
CA TYR A 19 -42.09 -20.78 -18.33
C TYR A 19 -40.74 -21.43 -17.97
N ASP A 20 -39.84 -20.64 -17.41
CA ASP A 20 -38.65 -21.08 -16.70
C ASP A 20 -39.00 -21.10 -15.19
N GLU A 21 -38.50 -22.10 -14.47
CA GLU A 21 -38.69 -22.24 -13.00
C GLU A 21 -38.06 -21.09 -12.19
N GLY A 22 -37.41 -20.10 -12.82
CA GLY A 22 -36.84 -18.88 -12.21
C GLY A 22 -37.72 -17.64 -12.30
N GLY A 23 -38.94 -17.69 -12.87
CA GLY A 23 -39.91 -16.60 -12.82
C GLY A 23 -39.69 -15.43 -13.77
N MET A 24 -38.83 -15.55 -14.77
CA MET A 24 -38.56 -14.50 -15.77
C MET A 24 -39.45 -14.74 -17.03
N THR A 25 -40.30 -13.78 -17.38
CA THR A 25 -41.19 -13.89 -18.54
C THR A 25 -40.41 -13.78 -19.87
N VAL A 26 -40.83 -14.58 -20.87
CA VAL A 26 -40.21 -14.63 -22.21
C VAL A 26 -40.01 -13.26 -22.88
N LYS A 27 -40.80 -12.25 -22.52
CA LYS A 27 -40.62 -10.87 -22.98
C LYS A 27 -39.31 -10.23 -22.49
N LYS A 28 -38.84 -10.55 -21.28
CA LYS A 28 -37.55 -10.05 -20.77
C LYS A 28 -36.38 -10.78 -21.41
N PHE A 29 -36.53 -12.07 -21.71
CA PHE A 29 -35.50 -12.85 -22.41
C PHE A 29 -35.33 -12.43 -23.87
N LEU A 30 -36.42 -12.14 -24.59
CA LEU A 30 -36.34 -11.59 -25.95
C LEU A 30 -35.75 -10.16 -25.98
N MET A 31 -36.00 -9.37 -24.95
CA MET A 31 -35.46 -8.01 -24.85
C MET A 31 -33.94 -8.04 -24.55
N CYS A 32 -33.47 -9.00 -23.76
CA CYS A 32 -32.03 -9.22 -23.56
C CYS A 32 -31.35 -9.80 -24.83
N LEU A 33 -32.02 -10.70 -25.57
CA LEU A 33 -31.50 -11.22 -26.84
C LEU A 33 -31.47 -10.14 -27.95
N LEU A 34 -32.45 -9.25 -28.02
CA LEU A 34 -32.45 -8.13 -28.97
C LEU A 34 -31.39 -7.07 -28.60
N MET A 35 -31.11 -6.83 -27.33
CA MET A 35 -29.99 -5.97 -26.92
C MET A 35 -28.63 -6.61 -27.22
N ALA A 36 -28.51 -7.94 -27.12
CA ALA A 36 -27.29 -8.65 -27.49
C ALA A 36 -27.08 -8.73 -29.04
N MET A 37 -28.14 -8.76 -29.83
CA MET A 37 -28.06 -8.80 -31.30
C MET A 37 -27.77 -7.44 -31.94
N THR A 38 -28.10 -6.33 -31.28
CA THR A 38 -27.75 -4.99 -31.81
C THR A 38 -26.29 -4.63 -31.61
N MET A 39 -25.52 -5.42 -30.84
CA MET A 39 -24.05 -5.24 -30.71
C MET A 39 -23.21 -6.01 -31.72
N LEU A 40 -23.81 -6.80 -32.62
CA LEU A 40 -23.10 -7.69 -33.56
C LEU A 40 -23.04 -7.19 -34.99
N ILE A 41 -23.48 -5.98 -35.31
CA ILE A 41 -23.38 -5.40 -36.67
C ILE A 41 -22.67 -4.05 -36.60
N VAL A 42 -21.37 -4.06 -36.29
CA VAL A 42 -20.42 -3.05 -36.82
C VAL A 42 -19.10 -3.77 -36.99
N GLY A 43 -18.72 -4.09 -38.17
CA GLY A 43 -17.39 -4.35 -38.33
C GLY A 43 -16.73 -5.00 -39.36
N CYS A 44 -16.47 -4.75 -40.45
CA CYS A 44 -15.26 -5.05 -41.21
C CYS A 44 -14.93 -3.87 -42.14
N GLY A 45 -13.79 -3.27 -41.91
CA GLY A 45 -13.15 -2.45 -42.91
C GLY A 45 -12.71 -1.07 -42.41
N GLY A 46 -11.43 -0.96 -42.18
CA GLY A 46 -10.77 0.34 -41.98
C GLY A 46 -9.75 0.27 -40.84
N THR A 47 -8.51 0.57 -41.15
CA THR A 47 -7.41 0.76 -40.19
C THR A 47 -7.56 2.08 -39.38
N ASP A 48 -8.75 2.65 -39.33
CA ASP A 48 -9.04 3.81 -38.48
C ASP A 48 -9.30 3.31 -37.06
N GLN A 49 -8.47 3.72 -36.13
CA GLN A 49 -8.72 3.52 -34.69
C GLN A 49 -10.12 4.03 -34.36
N PRO A 50 -10.97 3.28 -33.66
CA PRO A 50 -12.28 3.77 -33.26
C PRO A 50 -12.12 5.09 -32.52
N LYS A 51 -12.89 6.11 -32.92
CA LYS A 51 -12.92 7.40 -32.26
C LYS A 51 -13.18 7.17 -30.77
N ASN A 52 -12.21 7.50 -29.92
CA ASN A 52 -12.41 7.43 -28.49
C ASN A 52 -13.21 8.68 -28.06
N GLU A 53 -14.53 8.53 -27.98
CA GLU A 53 -15.42 9.63 -27.58
C GLU A 53 -15.06 10.21 -26.20
N ARG A 54 -14.47 9.39 -25.30
CA ARG A 54 -14.00 9.87 -24.00
C ARG A 54 -12.84 10.85 -24.14
N ALA A 55 -11.92 10.57 -25.04
CA ALA A 55 -10.80 11.47 -25.32
C ALA A 55 -11.28 12.84 -25.84
N GLU A 56 -12.26 12.86 -26.74
CA GLU A 56 -12.85 14.11 -27.26
C GLU A 56 -13.53 14.94 -26.16
N LYS A 57 -14.12 14.27 -25.16
CA LYS A 57 -14.77 14.89 -23.99
C LYS A 57 -13.79 15.25 -22.86
N GLY A 58 -12.56 14.76 -22.90
CA GLY A 58 -11.58 14.89 -21.81
C GLY A 58 -11.92 14.01 -20.61
N GLU A 59 -12.59 12.89 -20.82
CA GLU A 59 -13.03 11.95 -19.80
C GLU A 59 -12.19 10.67 -19.84
N ILE A 60 -12.02 9.99 -18.70
CA ILE A 60 -11.40 8.66 -18.63
C ILE A 60 -12.18 7.72 -17.70
N VAL A 61 -12.04 6.43 -17.96
CA VAL A 61 -12.52 5.36 -17.08
C VAL A 61 -11.33 4.52 -16.64
N ILE A 62 -11.16 4.34 -15.33
CA ILE A 62 -10.02 3.62 -14.77
C ILE A 62 -10.47 2.60 -13.72
N SER A 63 -9.60 1.63 -13.44
CA SER A 63 -9.70 0.78 -12.25
C SER A 63 -8.32 0.65 -11.60
N VAL A 64 -8.21 1.11 -10.36
CA VAL A 64 -6.94 1.20 -9.61
C VAL A 64 -6.98 0.40 -8.31
N GLY A 65 -7.65 -0.73 -8.35
CA GLY A 65 -7.86 -1.60 -7.20
C GLY A 65 -9.08 -1.16 -6.36
N LYS A 66 -9.41 -1.99 -5.36
CA LYS A 66 -10.65 -1.89 -4.58
C LYS A 66 -10.69 -0.74 -3.57
N TYR A 67 -9.55 -0.21 -3.17
CA TYR A 67 -9.48 0.76 -2.05
C TYR A 67 -10.09 2.13 -2.41
N MET A 68 -10.01 2.56 -3.67
CA MET A 68 -10.55 3.86 -4.10
C MET A 68 -12.06 3.98 -3.94
N VAL A 69 -12.80 2.88 -4.07
CA VAL A 69 -14.27 2.82 -4.02
C VAL A 69 -14.79 1.92 -2.88
N GLY A 70 -13.95 1.65 -1.89
CA GLY A 70 -14.27 0.78 -0.75
C GLY A 70 -15.20 1.43 0.26
N GLU A 71 -14.66 1.85 1.41
CA GLU A 71 -15.47 2.29 2.56
C GLU A 71 -15.84 3.77 2.53
N GLY A 72 -15.24 4.56 1.65
CA GLY A 72 -15.44 6.01 1.53
C GLY A 72 -14.15 6.80 1.68
N VAL A 73 -14.23 8.11 1.52
CA VAL A 73 -13.10 9.04 1.39
C VAL A 73 -13.04 10.03 2.56
N ASP A 74 -12.97 9.53 3.79
CA ASP A 74 -12.85 10.34 5.01
C ASP A 74 -11.42 10.24 5.59
N PRO A 75 -10.60 11.32 5.52
CA PRO A 75 -9.24 11.32 6.05
C PRO A 75 -9.18 11.10 7.57
N THR A 76 -10.18 11.55 8.32
CA THR A 76 -10.19 11.39 9.78
C THR A 76 -10.40 9.93 10.20
N ALA A 77 -10.97 9.11 9.30
CA ALA A 77 -11.13 7.66 9.48
C ALA A 77 -9.99 6.85 8.85
N GLY A 78 -9.00 7.50 8.24
CA GLY A 78 -7.81 6.86 7.68
C GLY A 78 -7.74 6.83 6.15
N TRP A 79 -8.65 7.47 5.43
CA TRP A 79 -8.51 7.66 3.98
C TRP A 79 -7.22 8.46 3.67
N GLY A 80 -6.56 8.14 2.56
CA GLY A 80 -5.31 8.78 2.17
C GLY A 80 -4.06 8.18 2.81
N SER A 81 -4.20 7.35 3.88
CA SER A 81 -3.06 6.68 4.51
C SER A 81 -2.47 5.53 3.67
N TRP A 82 -3.13 5.14 2.59
CA TRP A 82 -2.74 4.01 1.74
C TRP A 82 -2.44 4.43 0.30
N GLY A 83 -2.39 5.73 0.03
CA GLY A 83 -2.15 6.27 -1.30
C GLY A 83 -2.57 7.74 -1.38
N PRO A 84 -2.43 8.38 -2.55
CA PRO A 84 -2.74 9.79 -2.72
C PRO A 84 -4.22 10.09 -2.46
N ASP A 85 -4.48 11.20 -1.80
CA ASP A 85 -5.81 11.77 -1.63
C ASP A 85 -6.03 12.92 -2.62
N PRO A 86 -6.78 12.71 -3.72
CA PRO A 86 -7.03 13.77 -4.68
C PRO A 86 -8.11 14.77 -4.24
N PHE A 87 -8.79 14.53 -3.11
CA PHE A 87 -9.94 15.31 -2.66
C PHE A 87 -9.61 16.31 -1.57
N HIS A 88 -8.63 16.01 -0.73
CA HIS A 88 -8.29 16.85 0.43
C HIS A 88 -6.84 17.29 0.35
N SER A 89 -6.60 18.58 0.55
CA SER A 89 -5.25 19.09 0.79
C SER A 89 -4.87 18.90 2.26
N ALA A 90 -3.58 18.69 2.51
CA ALA A 90 -3.01 18.57 3.85
C ALA A 90 -2.15 19.82 4.17
N LEU A 91 -1.65 19.92 5.41
CA LEU A 91 -0.73 21.02 5.77
C LEU A 91 0.59 20.91 5.01
N MET A 92 1.11 19.69 4.88
CA MET A 92 2.34 19.35 4.16
C MET A 92 2.01 18.34 3.06
N MET A 93 2.94 18.09 2.13
CA MET A 93 2.82 17.05 1.10
C MET A 93 4.20 16.54 0.70
N HIS A 94 4.26 15.42 -0.03
CA HIS A 94 5.48 14.98 -0.68
C HIS A 94 5.52 15.46 -2.14
N ASP A 95 6.66 15.99 -2.54
CA ASP A 95 6.90 16.42 -3.93
C ASP A 95 7.23 15.22 -4.86
N GLU A 96 7.58 15.51 -6.11
CA GLU A 96 7.93 14.50 -7.10
C GLU A 96 9.19 13.68 -6.76
N LYS A 97 10.01 14.18 -5.82
CA LYS A 97 11.22 13.53 -5.32
C LYS A 97 11.02 12.90 -3.94
N ASN A 98 9.75 12.78 -3.50
CA ASN A 98 9.37 12.33 -2.16
C ASN A 98 10.01 13.16 -1.03
N GLN A 99 10.26 14.46 -1.28
CA GLN A 99 10.69 15.39 -0.24
C GLN A 99 9.46 16.02 0.39
N LEU A 100 9.47 16.12 1.73
CA LEU A 100 8.40 16.79 2.47
C LEU A 100 8.43 18.29 2.17
N VAL A 101 7.33 18.82 1.64
CA VAL A 101 7.18 20.24 1.28
C VAL A 101 5.86 20.79 1.82
N LYS A 102 5.73 22.11 1.85
CA LYS A 102 4.50 22.78 2.29
C LYS A 102 3.42 22.70 1.19
N ASP A 103 2.15 22.49 1.62
CA ASP A 103 0.96 22.52 0.77
C ASP A 103 0.00 23.62 1.22
N LEU A 104 -0.94 23.35 2.15
CA LEU A 104 -1.75 24.39 2.77
C LEU A 104 -0.89 25.34 3.63
N ALA A 105 0.13 24.80 4.29
CA ALA A 105 1.07 25.62 5.04
C ALA A 105 1.92 26.51 4.11
N THR A 106 2.04 27.77 4.45
CA THR A 106 2.99 28.72 3.82
C THR A 106 4.23 28.90 4.68
N ASP A 107 4.11 28.71 5.99
CA ASP A 107 5.21 28.72 6.94
C ASP A 107 4.97 27.70 8.07
N VAL A 108 6.06 27.19 8.63
CA VAL A 108 6.06 26.29 9.80
C VAL A 108 7.17 26.72 10.74
N GLN A 109 6.81 27.00 11.99
CA GLN A 109 7.76 27.31 13.04
C GLN A 109 7.74 26.22 14.10
N ARG A 110 8.91 25.70 14.46
CA ARG A 110 9.09 24.74 15.54
C ARG A 110 9.77 25.43 16.73
N SER A 111 9.24 25.23 17.95
CA SER A 111 9.89 25.74 19.17
C SER A 111 11.24 25.02 19.40
N ALA A 112 12.13 25.70 20.13
CA ALA A 112 13.48 25.19 20.39
C ALA A 112 13.49 23.87 21.19
N ASP A 113 12.46 23.61 21.99
CA ASP A 113 12.26 22.36 22.73
C ASP A 113 11.55 21.28 21.93
N GLY A 114 11.15 21.56 20.68
CA GLY A 114 10.47 20.62 19.79
C GLY A 114 9.03 20.28 20.20
N LEU A 115 8.45 20.98 21.19
CA LEU A 115 7.12 20.68 21.73
C LEU A 115 6.00 21.42 21.01
N LYS A 116 6.31 22.48 20.24
CA LYS A 116 5.30 23.28 19.55
C LYS A 116 5.60 23.42 18.08
N TYR A 117 4.55 23.32 17.28
CA TYR A 117 4.56 23.58 15.85
C TYR A 117 3.48 24.60 15.52
N THR A 118 3.89 25.76 15.00
CA THR A 118 2.97 26.80 14.54
C THR A 118 2.96 26.84 13.02
N PHE A 119 1.82 26.51 12.42
CA PHE A 119 1.62 26.57 10.98
C PHE A 119 0.91 27.86 10.62
N THR A 120 1.44 28.58 9.63
CA THR A 120 0.72 29.63 8.91
C THR A 120 0.18 29.03 7.63
N ILE A 121 -1.14 29.04 7.43
CA ILE A 121 -1.79 28.51 6.24
C ILE A 121 -2.12 29.62 5.24
N ARG A 122 -2.24 29.23 3.98
CA ARG A 122 -2.64 30.14 2.89
C ARG A 122 -4.06 30.66 3.11
N SER A 123 -4.33 31.89 2.71
CA SER A 123 -5.63 32.55 2.88
C SER A 123 -6.56 32.41 1.67
N ASP A 124 -6.07 31.86 0.55
CA ASP A 124 -6.81 31.71 -0.70
C ASP A 124 -7.37 30.29 -0.90
N ALA A 125 -7.09 29.35 0.01
CA ALA A 125 -7.63 28.00 -0.05
C ALA A 125 -9.13 27.98 0.19
N LYS A 126 -9.85 27.20 -0.63
CA LYS A 126 -11.30 26.99 -0.53
C LYS A 126 -11.62 25.51 -0.66
N PHE A 127 -12.70 25.12 -0.03
CA PHE A 127 -13.33 23.84 -0.26
C PHE A 127 -14.09 23.81 -1.59
N SER A 128 -14.47 22.63 -2.04
CA SER A 128 -15.15 22.39 -3.31
C SER A 128 -16.58 22.94 -3.38
N ASP A 129 -17.13 23.40 -2.26
CA ASP A 129 -18.39 24.16 -2.16
C ASP A 129 -18.19 25.68 -2.16
N GLY A 130 -16.93 26.15 -2.31
CA GLY A 130 -16.55 27.56 -2.39
C GLY A 130 -16.33 28.25 -1.04
N GLN A 131 -16.57 27.58 0.08
CA GLN A 131 -16.29 28.13 1.42
C GLN A 131 -14.78 28.20 1.68
N PRO A 132 -14.30 29.24 2.40
CA PRO A 132 -12.88 29.36 2.73
C PRO A 132 -12.44 28.25 3.70
N LEU A 133 -11.21 27.75 3.50
CA LEU A 133 -10.53 26.87 4.44
C LEU A 133 -9.74 27.74 5.44
N THR A 134 -9.93 27.48 6.72
CA THR A 134 -9.34 28.27 7.82
C THR A 134 -8.63 27.39 8.84
N ALA A 135 -7.89 28.02 9.75
CA ALA A 135 -7.27 27.35 10.88
C ALA A 135 -8.27 26.61 11.80
N GLU A 136 -9.55 27.02 11.80
CA GLU A 136 -10.60 26.28 12.53
C GLU A 136 -10.88 24.90 11.93
N ASP A 137 -10.82 24.78 10.59
CA ASP A 137 -11.00 23.50 9.91
C ASP A 137 -9.81 22.57 10.19
N VAL A 138 -8.60 23.12 10.24
CA VAL A 138 -7.40 22.37 10.63
C VAL A 138 -7.55 21.84 12.05
N ALA A 139 -7.84 22.69 13.03
CA ALA A 139 -8.01 22.25 14.42
C ALA A 139 -9.13 21.22 14.56
N PHE A 140 -10.27 21.43 13.92
CA PHE A 140 -11.39 20.49 13.89
C PHE A 140 -10.97 19.12 13.34
N THR A 141 -10.22 19.10 12.22
CA THR A 141 -9.77 17.86 11.58
C THR A 141 -8.89 17.04 12.52
N TYR A 142 -7.87 17.67 13.11
CA TYR A 142 -6.94 16.96 14.00
C TYR A 142 -7.60 16.45 15.28
N GLU A 143 -8.51 17.24 15.88
CA GLU A 143 -9.29 16.81 17.05
C GLU A 143 -10.22 15.62 16.69
N THR A 144 -10.84 15.65 15.51
CA THR A 144 -11.72 14.59 15.03
C THR A 144 -10.94 13.32 14.76
N ALA A 145 -9.82 13.40 14.04
CA ALA A 145 -8.97 12.26 13.74
C ALA A 145 -8.37 11.64 15.02
N LYS A 146 -7.95 12.46 16.01
CA LYS A 146 -7.48 11.96 17.30
C LYS A 146 -8.55 11.17 18.05
N LYS A 147 -9.82 11.63 18.03
CA LYS A 147 -10.96 10.93 18.66
C LYS A 147 -11.32 9.65 17.92
N ALA A 148 -11.22 9.64 16.59
CA ALA A 148 -11.51 8.47 15.77
C ALA A 148 -10.47 7.35 15.96
N ALA A 149 -9.26 7.68 16.47
CA ALA A 149 -8.14 6.76 16.63
C ALA A 149 -7.88 5.95 15.33
N GLY A 150 -7.92 6.67 14.20
CA GLY A 150 -7.73 6.14 12.86
C GLY A 150 -6.27 5.74 12.58
N THR A 151 -5.90 5.73 11.31
CA THR A 151 -4.58 5.27 10.85
C THR A 151 -3.46 6.27 11.16
N VAL A 152 -3.79 7.57 11.22
CA VAL A 152 -2.80 8.62 11.52
C VAL A 152 -2.55 8.67 13.02
N ASP A 153 -1.29 8.48 13.42
CA ASP A 153 -0.89 8.51 14.83
C ASP A 153 -0.81 9.96 15.36
N LEU A 154 -1.77 10.31 16.20
CA LEU A 154 -1.87 11.60 16.90
C LEU A 154 -1.66 11.46 18.42
N THR A 155 -1.10 10.35 18.88
CA THR A 155 -0.93 10.07 20.32
C THR A 155 -0.05 11.09 21.02
N VAL A 156 0.92 11.68 20.33
CA VAL A 156 1.82 12.71 20.88
C VAL A 156 1.21 14.11 20.88
N MET A 157 0.12 14.36 20.13
CA MET A 157 -0.55 15.65 20.09
C MET A 157 -1.37 15.84 21.38
N GLU A 158 -1.04 16.82 22.20
CA GLU A 158 -1.81 17.19 23.39
C GLU A 158 -2.96 18.13 23.02
N GLU A 159 -2.62 19.23 22.35
CA GLU A 159 -3.54 20.32 22.04
C GLU A 159 -3.31 20.83 20.62
N VAL A 160 -4.39 21.28 19.99
CA VAL A 160 -4.34 22.10 18.78
C VAL A 160 -5.14 23.38 19.03
N ARG A 161 -4.53 24.55 18.82
CA ARG A 161 -5.10 25.85 19.14
C ARG A 161 -5.09 26.78 17.94
N VAL A 162 -6.24 27.36 17.64
CA VAL A 162 -6.36 28.43 16.63
C VAL A 162 -5.85 29.73 17.20
N LEU A 163 -4.85 30.31 16.54
CA LEU A 163 -4.27 31.62 16.93
C LEU A 163 -4.90 32.77 16.13
N SER A 164 -5.23 32.50 14.86
CA SER A 164 -5.91 33.44 13.96
C SER A 164 -6.59 32.64 12.84
N PRO A 165 -7.37 33.27 11.95
CA PRO A 165 -7.97 32.53 10.80
C PRO A 165 -6.97 31.78 9.92
N THR A 166 -5.68 32.16 9.94
CA THR A 166 -4.61 31.57 9.13
C THR A 166 -3.47 30.99 9.96
N GLN A 167 -3.60 30.89 11.29
CA GLN A 167 -2.55 30.32 12.13
C GLN A 167 -3.11 29.31 13.13
N VAL A 168 -2.44 28.16 13.21
CA VAL A 168 -2.75 27.08 14.15
C VAL A 168 -1.47 26.62 14.83
N GLU A 169 -1.54 26.41 16.15
CA GLU A 169 -0.43 25.90 16.98
C GLU A 169 -0.79 24.52 17.51
N PHE A 170 0.11 23.56 17.32
CA PHE A 170 0.05 22.25 17.94
C PHE A 170 1.01 22.17 19.11
N THR A 171 0.56 21.61 20.24
CA THR A 171 1.39 21.28 21.39
C THR A 171 1.51 19.77 21.50
N LEU A 172 2.73 19.26 21.64
CA LEU A 172 3.04 17.85 21.76
C LEU A 172 3.45 17.50 23.19
N SER A 173 3.15 16.28 23.64
CA SER A 173 3.54 15.74 24.96
C SER A 173 5.05 15.47 25.08
N LYS A 174 5.72 15.31 23.96
CA LYS A 174 7.17 15.13 23.85
C LYS A 174 7.63 15.61 22.47
N PRO A 175 8.94 15.92 22.30
CA PRO A 175 9.47 16.21 20.98
C PRO A 175 9.23 15.02 20.03
N TRP A 176 8.81 15.33 18.81
CA TRP A 176 8.44 14.31 17.82
C TRP A 176 8.80 14.81 16.43
N SER A 177 10.02 14.52 15.97
CA SER A 177 10.60 15.06 14.72
C SER A 177 9.77 14.71 13.47
N VAL A 178 9.04 13.59 13.50
CA VAL A 178 8.19 13.13 12.40
C VAL A 178 6.78 13.74 12.40
N PHE A 179 6.50 14.75 13.23
CA PHE A 179 5.18 15.38 13.27
C PHE A 179 4.80 16.06 11.94
N LEU A 180 5.78 16.57 11.19
CA LEU A 180 5.53 17.15 9.87
C LEU A 180 5.09 16.10 8.84
N GLU A 181 5.53 14.86 8.97
CA GLU A 181 5.06 13.73 8.17
C GLU A 181 3.59 13.41 8.50
N THR A 182 3.23 13.46 9.79
CA THR A 182 1.83 13.37 10.23
C THR A 182 0.98 14.45 9.59
N ALA A 183 1.54 15.66 9.45
CA ALA A 183 0.88 16.82 8.82
C ALA A 183 0.73 16.66 7.29
N ALA A 184 1.47 15.76 6.65
CA ALA A 184 1.31 15.40 5.25
C ALA A 184 0.30 14.26 5.03
N ALA A 185 0.09 13.42 6.04
CA ALA A 185 -0.78 12.25 5.92
C ALA A 185 -2.27 12.53 6.18
N LEU A 186 -2.62 13.69 6.76
CA LEU A 186 -3.99 14.00 7.16
C LEU A 186 -4.59 15.13 6.33
N GLY A 187 -5.46 14.78 5.40
CA GLY A 187 -6.25 15.73 4.61
C GLY A 187 -7.22 16.53 5.48
N ILE A 188 -7.37 17.83 5.21
CA ILE A 188 -8.21 18.74 6.00
C ILE A 188 -9.67 18.63 5.55
N VAL A 189 -10.56 18.38 6.52
CA VAL A 189 -12.01 18.31 6.31
C VAL A 189 -12.70 19.59 6.78
N PRO A 190 -13.81 20.02 6.13
CA PRO A 190 -14.52 21.24 6.49
C PRO A 190 -15.38 21.06 7.74
N LYS A 191 -15.18 21.84 8.77
CA LYS A 191 -15.98 21.84 9.99
C LYS A 191 -17.48 22.06 9.71
N HIS A 192 -17.82 22.93 8.75
CA HIS A 192 -19.20 23.28 8.41
C HIS A 192 -19.96 22.18 7.66
N ALA A 193 -19.28 21.30 6.92
CA ALA A 193 -19.89 20.26 6.10
C ALA A 193 -19.62 18.84 6.61
N TYR A 194 -18.82 18.67 7.66
CA TYR A 194 -18.51 17.36 8.25
C TYR A 194 -19.68 16.83 9.09
N LYS A 195 -20.33 15.80 8.58
CA LYS A 195 -21.53 15.18 9.17
C LYS A 195 -21.64 13.71 8.80
N GLU A 196 -22.62 13.01 9.32
CA GLU A 196 -22.93 11.64 8.90
C GLU A 196 -23.06 11.53 7.38
N GLY A 197 -22.43 10.53 6.80
CA GLY A 197 -22.36 10.33 5.35
C GLY A 197 -21.25 11.10 4.63
N TYR A 198 -20.41 11.86 5.37
CA TYR A 198 -19.29 12.61 4.78
C TYR A 198 -18.39 11.74 3.88
N ALA A 199 -18.07 10.53 4.31
CA ALA A 199 -17.20 9.61 3.58
C ALA A 199 -17.67 9.28 2.15
N THR A 200 -18.96 9.41 1.85
CA THR A 200 -19.52 9.13 0.52
C THR A 200 -19.91 10.39 -0.26
N ALA A 201 -19.91 11.53 0.40
CA ALA A 201 -20.18 12.83 -0.22
C ALA A 201 -19.26 13.91 0.37
N PRO A 202 -17.92 13.75 0.23
CA PRO A 202 -16.96 14.65 0.85
C PRO A 202 -16.97 16.02 0.18
N VAL A 203 -16.69 17.03 0.98
CA VAL A 203 -16.36 18.39 0.55
C VAL A 203 -14.90 18.60 0.90
N GLY A 204 -14.02 18.61 -0.07
CA GLY A 204 -12.58 18.71 0.14
C GLY A 204 -11.97 19.93 -0.54
N SER A 205 -10.69 20.17 -0.29
CA SER A 205 -9.92 21.32 -0.81
C SER A 205 -8.88 20.92 -1.86
N GLY A 206 -8.83 19.62 -2.21
CA GLY A 206 -7.90 19.08 -3.21
C GLY A 206 -8.28 19.41 -4.65
N PRO A 207 -7.47 18.94 -5.63
CA PRO A 207 -7.66 19.24 -7.06
C PRO A 207 -8.94 18.64 -7.66
N TRP A 208 -9.48 17.60 -7.04
CA TRP A 208 -10.66 16.90 -7.52
C TRP A 208 -11.80 16.96 -6.50
N LYS A 209 -13.04 16.92 -6.97
CA LYS A 209 -14.25 16.81 -6.14
C LYS A 209 -15.03 15.56 -6.51
N VAL A 210 -15.61 14.90 -5.52
CA VAL A 210 -16.50 13.76 -5.73
C VAL A 210 -17.87 14.24 -6.24
N VAL A 211 -18.30 13.68 -7.37
CA VAL A 211 -19.61 13.94 -7.96
C VAL A 211 -20.61 12.84 -7.59
N SER A 212 -20.14 11.61 -7.59
CA SER A 212 -20.93 10.43 -7.24
C SER A 212 -20.06 9.35 -6.62
N PHE A 213 -20.50 8.78 -5.52
CA PHE A 213 -19.86 7.65 -4.87
C PHE A 213 -20.88 6.52 -4.67
N GLN A 214 -20.64 5.39 -5.30
CA GLN A 214 -21.41 4.16 -5.11
C GLN A 214 -20.47 3.11 -4.51
N LYS A 215 -20.63 2.87 -3.21
CA LYS A 215 -19.76 1.98 -2.44
C LYS A 215 -19.55 0.65 -3.16
N GLU A 216 -18.30 0.21 -3.24
CA GLU A 216 -17.86 -1.02 -3.89
C GLU A 216 -18.21 -1.16 -5.39
N GLN A 217 -18.66 -0.10 -6.04
CA GLN A 217 -19.02 -0.11 -7.46
C GLN A 217 -18.24 0.92 -8.25
N GLN A 218 -18.47 2.21 -8.00
CA GLN A 218 -17.79 3.28 -8.74
C GLN A 218 -17.71 4.59 -7.97
N LEU A 219 -16.74 5.39 -8.35
CA LEU A 219 -16.60 6.79 -7.95
C LEU A 219 -16.46 7.64 -9.20
N ILE A 220 -17.16 8.77 -9.26
CA ILE A 220 -17.04 9.76 -10.32
C ILE A 220 -16.52 11.04 -9.70
N MET A 221 -15.46 11.61 -10.30
CA MET A 221 -14.87 12.86 -9.87
C MET A 221 -14.63 13.81 -11.03
N GLU A 222 -14.68 15.10 -10.72
CA GLU A 222 -14.44 16.22 -11.65
C GLU A 222 -13.45 17.21 -11.02
N PRO A 223 -12.77 18.05 -11.82
CA PRO A 223 -11.91 19.09 -11.28
C PRO A 223 -12.62 20.00 -10.28
N ASN A 224 -11.94 20.31 -9.18
CA ASN A 224 -12.40 21.32 -8.24
C ASN A 224 -12.06 22.72 -8.79
N GLU A 225 -13.08 23.48 -9.15
CA GLU A 225 -12.92 24.84 -9.68
C GLU A 225 -12.28 25.82 -8.70
N TYR A 226 -12.38 25.54 -7.39
CA TYR A 226 -11.81 26.37 -6.33
C TYR A 226 -10.40 25.97 -5.90
N TYR A 227 -9.84 24.88 -6.46
CA TYR A 227 -8.50 24.44 -6.11
C TYR A 227 -7.46 25.53 -6.39
N TYR A 228 -6.61 25.83 -5.42
CA TYR A 228 -5.60 26.89 -5.46
C TYR A 228 -4.36 26.52 -6.28
N GLY A 229 -4.12 25.22 -6.51
CA GLY A 229 -2.95 24.73 -7.22
C GLY A 229 -3.18 24.55 -8.73
N LYS A 230 -2.38 23.66 -9.31
CA LYS A 230 -2.46 23.31 -10.73
C LYS A 230 -3.81 22.66 -11.04
N LYS A 231 -4.53 23.19 -12.03
CA LYS A 231 -5.82 22.61 -12.43
C LYS A 231 -5.61 21.30 -13.19
N PRO A 232 -6.40 20.25 -12.90
CA PRO A 232 -6.44 19.04 -13.71
C PRO A 232 -6.77 19.32 -15.17
N LYS A 233 -6.16 18.55 -16.08
CA LYS A 233 -6.40 18.68 -17.53
C LYS A 233 -7.60 17.85 -17.99
N LEU A 234 -7.87 16.72 -17.33
CA LEU A 234 -9.05 15.91 -17.57
C LEU A 234 -10.29 16.58 -16.97
N LYS A 235 -11.45 16.37 -17.58
CA LYS A 235 -12.73 16.95 -17.15
C LYS A 235 -13.53 16.00 -16.24
N LYS A 236 -13.32 14.69 -16.38
CA LYS A 236 -14.02 13.69 -15.58
C LYS A 236 -13.21 12.40 -15.51
N VAL A 237 -13.14 11.84 -14.33
CA VAL A 237 -12.58 10.50 -14.08
C VAL A 237 -13.64 9.63 -13.45
N THR A 238 -13.90 8.48 -14.06
CA THR A 238 -14.73 7.42 -13.48
C THR A 238 -13.83 6.29 -13.02
N VAL A 239 -13.86 5.99 -11.72
CA VAL A 239 -13.12 4.87 -11.12
C VAL A 239 -14.09 3.72 -10.92
N LEU A 240 -13.80 2.57 -11.53
CA LEU A 240 -14.59 1.34 -11.37
C LEU A 240 -13.91 0.40 -10.38
N ASN A 241 -14.71 -0.28 -9.57
CA ASN A 241 -14.23 -1.39 -8.78
C ASN A 241 -14.39 -2.69 -9.58
N LEU A 242 -13.28 -3.18 -10.13
CA LEU A 242 -13.24 -4.43 -10.87
C LEU A 242 -12.50 -5.50 -10.06
N GLY A 243 -13.05 -6.71 -10.00
CA GLY A 243 -12.36 -7.87 -9.49
C GLY A 243 -11.27 -8.35 -10.46
N ASP A 244 -10.29 -9.09 -9.95
CA ASP A 244 -9.13 -9.57 -10.72
C ASP A 244 -9.53 -10.37 -11.97
N ASP A 245 -10.63 -11.10 -11.93
CA ASP A 245 -11.20 -11.85 -13.04
C ASP A 245 -11.84 -10.99 -14.15
N ALA A 246 -12.27 -9.76 -13.81
CA ALA A 246 -12.91 -8.83 -14.74
C ALA A 246 -11.92 -7.83 -15.37
N ILE A 247 -10.77 -7.62 -14.77
CA ILE A 247 -9.79 -6.61 -15.16
C ILE A 247 -9.34 -6.78 -16.61
N LEU A 248 -8.91 -7.98 -16.99
CA LEU A 248 -8.39 -8.25 -18.34
C LEU A 248 -9.49 -8.11 -19.41
N ALA A 249 -10.70 -8.58 -19.13
CA ALA A 249 -11.83 -8.46 -20.03
C ALA A 249 -12.25 -7.00 -20.24
N ALA A 250 -12.27 -6.20 -19.17
CA ALA A 250 -12.55 -4.77 -19.24
C ALA A 250 -11.51 -4.00 -20.06
N ALA A 251 -10.23 -4.34 -19.90
CA ALA A 251 -9.15 -3.77 -20.70
C ALA A 251 -9.26 -4.16 -22.17
N GLN A 252 -9.46 -5.44 -22.48
CA GLN A 252 -9.57 -5.94 -23.85
C GLN A 252 -10.80 -5.41 -24.61
N SER A 253 -11.90 -5.16 -23.90
CA SER A 253 -13.12 -4.57 -24.51
C SER A 253 -13.07 -3.05 -24.65
N GLY A 254 -12.02 -2.38 -24.16
CA GLY A 254 -11.92 -0.90 -24.14
C GLY A 254 -12.88 -0.24 -23.15
N GLN A 255 -13.41 -0.97 -22.17
CA GLN A 255 -14.24 -0.40 -21.12
C GLN A 255 -13.47 0.56 -20.22
N VAL A 256 -12.18 0.32 -20.01
CA VAL A 256 -11.27 1.13 -19.21
C VAL A 256 -10.13 1.70 -20.05
N ASP A 257 -9.62 2.87 -19.65
CA ASP A 257 -8.48 3.54 -20.29
C ASP A 257 -7.18 3.34 -19.51
N LEU A 258 -7.29 3.00 -18.23
CA LEU A 258 -6.18 2.56 -17.38
C LEU A 258 -6.71 1.53 -16.39
N VAL A 259 -5.96 0.46 -16.19
CA VAL A 259 -6.30 -0.55 -15.20
C VAL A 259 -5.05 -1.10 -14.50
N PHE A 260 -5.07 -1.12 -13.16
CA PHE A 260 -4.16 -1.92 -12.36
C PHE A 260 -4.35 -3.39 -12.70
N THR A 261 -3.29 -4.13 -12.91
CA THR A 261 -3.37 -5.55 -13.26
C THR A 261 -2.54 -6.41 -12.31
N PRO A 262 -3.03 -7.58 -11.91
CA PRO A 262 -2.19 -8.58 -11.26
C PRO A 262 -0.98 -8.94 -12.14
N THR A 263 0.15 -9.27 -11.50
CA THR A 263 1.39 -9.61 -12.20
C THR A 263 1.24 -10.77 -13.18
N GLU A 264 0.36 -11.71 -12.87
CA GLU A 264 0.06 -12.90 -13.69
C GLU A 264 -0.55 -12.55 -15.05
N TYR A 265 -1.25 -11.42 -15.14
CA TYR A 265 -1.88 -10.95 -16.38
C TYR A 265 -1.04 -9.93 -17.14
N ALA A 266 0.04 -9.44 -16.54
CA ALA A 266 0.84 -8.36 -17.15
C ALA A 266 1.50 -8.76 -18.49
N GLY A 267 1.66 -10.06 -18.75
CA GLY A 267 2.12 -10.59 -20.05
C GLY A 267 1.03 -10.67 -21.12
N ALA A 268 -0.22 -10.34 -20.81
CA ALA A 268 -1.32 -10.44 -21.78
C ALA A 268 -1.22 -9.34 -22.86
N SER A 269 -1.64 -9.69 -24.07
CA SER A 269 -1.80 -8.69 -25.14
C SER A 269 -3.18 -8.04 -25.02
N VAL A 270 -3.19 -6.70 -24.85
CA VAL A 270 -4.42 -5.90 -24.74
C VAL A 270 -4.43 -4.89 -25.89
N PRO A 271 -5.42 -4.95 -26.79
CA PRO A 271 -5.47 -4.02 -27.93
C PRO A 271 -5.49 -2.55 -27.49
N HIS A 272 -4.69 -1.71 -28.15
CA HIS A 272 -4.59 -0.26 -27.92
C HIS A 272 -4.15 0.15 -26.51
N MET A 273 -3.61 -0.78 -25.72
CA MET A 273 -3.03 -0.51 -24.42
C MET A 273 -1.56 -0.94 -24.38
N LYS A 274 -0.76 -0.24 -23.59
CA LYS A 274 0.62 -0.58 -23.27
C LYS A 274 0.73 -0.96 -21.82
N LEU A 275 1.65 -1.86 -21.50
CA LEU A 275 2.06 -2.14 -20.12
C LEU A 275 2.94 -1.00 -19.61
N VAL A 276 2.59 -0.45 -18.46
CA VAL A 276 3.37 0.56 -17.74
C VAL A 276 3.67 0.00 -16.35
N LEU A 277 4.94 0.04 -15.95
CA LEU A 277 5.38 -0.36 -14.62
C LEU A 277 5.62 0.90 -13.80
N MET A 278 5.02 0.95 -12.62
CA MET A 278 5.24 2.01 -11.64
C MET A 278 6.16 1.48 -10.53
N ASP A 279 7.23 2.21 -10.23
CA ASP A 279 8.07 1.94 -9.06
C ASP A 279 7.31 2.30 -7.77
N THR A 280 7.56 1.53 -6.71
CA THR A 280 7.02 1.80 -5.37
C THR A 280 8.12 1.78 -4.32
N ILE A 281 7.79 2.19 -3.10
CA ILE A 281 8.59 1.91 -1.91
C ILE A 281 8.05 0.69 -1.13
N ASP A 282 7.00 0.04 -1.61
CA ASP A 282 6.40 -1.14 -0.96
C ASP A 282 7.34 -2.33 -1.07
N SER A 283 7.86 -2.77 0.07
CA SER A 283 8.85 -3.84 0.11
C SER A 283 8.30 -5.07 0.83
N PHE A 284 8.41 -6.23 0.20
CA PHE A 284 8.06 -7.50 0.84
C PHE A 284 9.23 -7.98 1.70
N CYS A 285 8.91 -8.34 2.92
CA CYS A 285 9.83 -8.93 3.87
C CYS A 285 9.17 -10.01 4.70
N VAL A 286 9.98 -10.82 5.36
CA VAL A 286 9.53 -11.81 6.36
C VAL A 286 10.05 -11.37 7.72
N ASN A 287 9.17 -11.15 8.70
CA ASN A 287 9.63 -10.93 10.06
C ASN A 287 10.28 -12.20 10.62
N MET A 288 11.37 -12.03 11.36
CA MET A 288 12.17 -13.12 11.91
C MET A 288 12.15 -13.02 13.45
N PRO A 289 11.15 -13.64 14.14
CA PRO A 289 11.09 -13.57 15.59
C PRO A 289 12.43 -13.96 16.23
N GLN A 290 12.97 -13.07 17.09
CA GLN A 290 14.34 -13.19 17.60
C GLN A 290 14.45 -13.84 18.97
N GLU A 291 13.32 -14.16 19.60
CA GLU A 291 13.27 -14.90 20.86
C GLU A 291 12.92 -16.37 20.61
N ALA A 292 13.41 -17.27 21.46
CA ALA A 292 12.97 -18.66 21.47
C ALA A 292 11.48 -18.75 21.81
N GLU A 293 10.84 -19.81 21.36
CA GLU A 293 9.41 -20.02 21.58
C GLU A 293 9.04 -20.09 23.07
N HIS A 294 8.05 -19.31 23.47
CA HIS A 294 7.51 -19.27 24.84
C HIS A 294 6.06 -18.78 24.86
N ASP A 295 5.38 -19.03 25.99
CA ASP A 295 4.03 -18.50 26.23
C ASP A 295 4.10 -17.08 26.79
N GLU A 296 3.37 -16.15 26.16
CA GLU A 296 3.16 -14.79 26.65
C GLU A 296 1.65 -14.54 26.80
N ASN A 297 1.15 -14.67 28.05
CA ASN A 297 -0.27 -14.48 28.38
C ASN A 297 -1.24 -15.36 27.58
N GLY A 298 -0.90 -16.64 27.39
CA GLY A 298 -1.70 -17.60 26.63
C GLY A 298 -1.51 -17.51 25.12
N MET A 299 -0.55 -16.73 24.65
CA MET A 299 -0.16 -16.60 23.25
C MET A 299 1.24 -17.15 23.04
N LEU A 300 1.40 -18.06 22.09
CA LEU A 300 2.72 -18.56 21.72
C LEU A 300 3.45 -17.48 20.92
N VAL A 301 4.64 -17.08 21.36
CA VAL A 301 5.51 -16.08 20.72
C VAL A 301 6.93 -16.62 20.61
N GLY A 302 7.75 -15.99 19.76
CA GLY A 302 9.10 -16.46 19.48
C GLY A 302 9.14 -17.65 18.51
N ASN A 303 10.32 -18.03 18.05
CA ASN A 303 10.52 -19.14 17.12
C ASN A 303 11.91 -19.75 17.35
N ASN A 304 11.97 -21.06 17.61
CA ASN A 304 13.20 -21.74 17.99
C ASN A 304 14.26 -21.81 16.88
N VAL A 305 13.89 -21.58 15.62
CA VAL A 305 14.81 -21.57 14.49
C VAL A 305 15.26 -20.15 14.17
N THR A 306 14.31 -19.22 13.98
CA THR A 306 14.63 -17.83 13.61
C THR A 306 15.24 -17.02 14.76
N SER A 307 15.12 -17.47 16.01
CA SER A 307 15.82 -16.87 17.17
C SER A 307 17.34 -17.01 17.06
N ASP A 308 17.86 -18.01 16.34
CA ASP A 308 19.30 -18.14 16.12
C ASP A 308 19.79 -17.12 15.06
N PRO A 309 20.72 -16.21 15.41
CA PRO A 309 21.22 -15.21 14.47
C PRO A 309 21.92 -15.81 13.23
N ALA A 310 22.51 -17.01 13.34
CA ALA A 310 23.15 -17.67 12.20
C ALA A 310 22.14 -18.03 11.11
N ILE A 311 20.93 -18.47 11.48
CA ILE A 311 19.83 -18.75 10.53
C ILE A 311 19.43 -17.46 9.79
N ARG A 312 19.22 -16.37 10.55
CA ARG A 312 18.81 -15.09 9.96
C ARG A 312 19.86 -14.52 9.03
N THR A 313 21.12 -14.53 9.45
CA THR A 313 22.24 -14.05 8.64
C THR A 313 22.43 -14.91 7.40
N ALA A 314 22.42 -16.23 7.54
CA ALA A 314 22.57 -17.17 6.42
C ALA A 314 21.46 -16.99 5.38
N LEU A 315 20.20 -16.82 5.80
CA LEU A 315 19.11 -16.51 4.90
C LEU A 315 19.34 -15.16 4.21
N ASN A 316 19.70 -14.12 4.95
CA ASN A 316 19.84 -12.77 4.39
C ASN A 316 20.88 -12.70 3.27
N ILE A 317 22.03 -13.38 3.42
CA ILE A 317 23.11 -13.35 2.43
C ILE A 317 23.06 -14.49 1.40
N GLY A 318 22.42 -15.61 1.77
CA GLY A 318 22.45 -16.85 0.98
C GLY A 318 21.32 -16.98 -0.04
N ILE A 319 20.17 -16.32 0.16
CA ILE A 319 19.05 -16.38 -0.81
C ILE A 319 19.41 -15.62 -2.09
N ASP A 320 18.76 -16.00 -3.20
CA ASP A 320 18.83 -15.32 -4.50
C ASP A 320 17.55 -14.52 -4.72
N ARG A 321 17.56 -13.26 -4.34
CA ARG A 321 16.39 -12.37 -4.45
C ARG A 321 15.91 -12.22 -5.88
N LYS A 322 16.83 -12.19 -6.84
CA LYS A 322 16.46 -12.09 -8.26
C LYS A 322 15.63 -13.30 -8.70
N THR A 323 16.11 -14.51 -8.40
CA THR A 323 15.38 -15.75 -8.72
C THR A 323 14.04 -15.82 -7.98
N ILE A 324 13.98 -15.37 -6.72
CA ILE A 324 12.72 -15.30 -5.96
C ILE A 324 11.71 -14.36 -6.65
N ILE A 325 12.15 -13.18 -7.10
CA ILE A 325 11.31 -12.20 -7.80
C ILE A 325 10.81 -12.74 -9.14
N GLU A 326 11.68 -13.38 -9.91
CA GLU A 326 11.32 -14.01 -11.19
C GLU A 326 10.22 -15.06 -10.99
N ASN A 327 10.34 -15.90 -9.97
CA ASN A 327 9.39 -17.00 -9.70
C ASN A 327 8.09 -16.54 -9.03
N ALA A 328 8.15 -15.53 -8.16
CA ALA A 328 7.00 -15.07 -7.37
C ALA A 328 6.21 -13.96 -8.05
N LEU A 329 6.88 -13.05 -8.75
CA LEU A 329 6.33 -11.78 -9.25
C LEU A 329 6.56 -11.60 -10.76
N VAL A 330 6.89 -12.67 -11.49
CA VAL A 330 7.14 -12.61 -12.94
C VAL A 330 8.21 -11.55 -13.31
N GLY A 331 9.15 -11.29 -12.39
CA GLY A 331 10.21 -10.30 -12.56
C GLY A 331 9.82 -8.86 -12.21
N PHE A 332 8.59 -8.59 -11.77
CA PHE A 332 8.14 -7.23 -11.44
C PHE A 332 8.51 -6.82 -10.02
N GLY A 333 9.75 -6.39 -9.86
CA GLY A 333 10.32 -5.90 -8.61
C GLY A 333 11.83 -5.75 -8.67
N LYS A 334 12.38 -5.15 -7.64
CA LYS A 334 13.83 -4.95 -7.47
C LYS A 334 14.26 -5.65 -6.18
N PRO A 335 15.40 -6.39 -6.16
CA PRO A 335 15.94 -6.94 -4.92
C PRO A 335 16.06 -5.87 -3.84
N SER A 336 15.65 -6.18 -2.61
CA SER A 336 15.68 -5.25 -1.48
C SER A 336 16.37 -5.89 -0.27
N MET A 337 17.25 -5.14 0.39
CA MET A 337 17.92 -5.48 1.63
C MET A 337 17.45 -4.61 2.81
N ASN A 338 16.61 -3.62 2.51
CA ASN A 338 16.03 -2.68 3.47
C ASN A 338 14.69 -2.21 2.93
N PHE A 339 13.86 -1.61 3.79
CA PHE A 339 12.64 -0.96 3.31
C PHE A 339 12.93 0.49 2.89
N ALA A 340 12.10 0.98 1.97
CA ALA A 340 12.13 2.37 1.51
C ALA A 340 13.50 2.87 1.01
N GLU A 341 14.25 2.02 0.31
CA GLU A 341 15.62 2.33 -0.18
C GLU A 341 15.73 3.62 -1.00
N ALA A 342 14.64 4.04 -1.62
CA ALA A 342 14.57 5.28 -2.39
C ALA A 342 14.35 6.54 -1.53
N LEU A 343 14.14 6.41 -0.21
CA LEU A 343 13.81 7.54 0.66
C LEU A 343 15.06 8.13 1.34
N PRO A 344 15.04 9.44 1.69
CA PRO A 344 16.18 10.15 2.26
C PRO A 344 16.71 9.55 3.57
N TRP A 345 15.84 8.91 4.33
CA TRP A 345 16.17 8.32 5.64
C TRP A 345 16.64 6.86 5.56
N ALA A 346 16.62 6.24 4.38
CA ALA A 346 17.15 4.89 4.21
C ALA A 346 18.67 4.85 4.40
N ASN A 347 19.16 3.79 5.04
CA ASN A 347 20.60 3.56 5.18
C ASN A 347 21.10 2.59 4.09
N ASN A 348 21.74 3.13 3.06
CA ASN A 348 22.25 2.35 1.93
C ASN A 348 23.43 1.42 2.30
N ALA A 349 24.01 1.55 3.50
CA ALA A 349 25.05 0.62 3.99
C ALA A 349 24.50 -0.78 4.32
N LEU A 350 23.17 -0.98 4.31
CA LEU A 350 22.55 -2.29 4.42
C LEU A 350 22.64 -3.09 3.11
N GLN A 351 22.88 -2.43 1.97
CA GLN A 351 23.01 -3.09 0.68
C GLN A 351 24.23 -4.03 0.67
N GLU A 352 23.98 -5.29 0.34
CA GLU A 352 25.00 -6.32 0.21
C GLU A 352 24.75 -7.19 -1.02
N LYS A 353 25.78 -7.88 -1.47
CA LYS A 353 25.62 -8.93 -2.48
C LYS A 353 24.92 -10.13 -1.83
N ASP A 354 23.83 -10.59 -2.39
CA ASP A 354 23.15 -11.82 -2.00
C ASP A 354 23.66 -13.06 -2.78
N ASN A 355 22.97 -14.19 -2.61
CA ASN A 355 23.32 -15.47 -3.23
C ASN A 355 24.76 -15.94 -2.90
N ARG A 356 25.24 -15.60 -1.70
CA ARG A 356 26.55 -16.03 -1.16
C ARG A 356 26.41 -17.37 -0.44
N VAL A 357 26.07 -18.42 -1.19
CA VAL A 357 25.68 -19.74 -0.63
C VAL A 357 26.78 -20.35 0.24
N ASP A 358 28.04 -20.39 -0.27
CA ASP A 358 29.15 -21.00 0.48
C ASP A 358 29.42 -20.29 1.80
N GLU A 359 29.31 -18.96 1.82
CA GLU A 359 29.48 -18.16 3.04
C GLU A 359 28.33 -18.40 4.03
N ALA A 360 27.11 -18.44 3.54
CA ALA A 360 25.91 -18.74 4.34
C ALA A 360 25.99 -20.14 4.96
N VAL A 361 26.40 -21.14 4.19
CA VAL A 361 26.62 -22.51 4.66
C VAL A 361 27.69 -22.54 5.75
N LYS A 362 28.79 -21.84 5.53
CA LYS A 362 29.88 -21.75 6.54
C LYS A 362 29.39 -21.12 7.86
N ILE A 363 28.61 -20.04 7.79
CA ILE A 363 28.02 -19.41 9.01
C ILE A 363 27.15 -20.41 9.78
N LEU A 364 26.32 -21.20 9.07
CA LEU A 364 25.50 -22.23 9.71
C LEU A 364 26.34 -23.32 10.38
N GLU A 365 27.38 -23.81 9.68
CA GLU A 365 28.29 -24.86 10.19
C GLU A 365 29.10 -24.38 11.41
N ASP A 366 29.66 -23.18 11.35
CA ASP A 366 30.40 -22.56 12.44
C ASP A 366 29.50 -22.35 13.67
N ALA A 367 28.20 -22.08 13.47
CA ALA A 367 27.20 -21.96 14.52
C ALA A 367 26.66 -23.31 15.03
N GLY A 368 27.08 -24.44 14.43
CA GLY A 368 26.70 -25.78 14.83
C GLY A 368 25.45 -26.34 14.14
N TRP A 369 24.91 -25.67 13.14
CA TRP A 369 23.84 -26.19 12.29
C TRP A 369 24.42 -27.14 11.25
N LYS A 370 24.17 -28.44 11.36
CA LYS A 370 24.70 -29.50 10.48
C LYS A 370 23.63 -30.50 10.13
N ASP A 371 23.62 -30.98 8.92
CA ASP A 371 22.82 -32.14 8.53
C ASP A 371 23.48 -33.40 9.08
N THR A 372 22.91 -33.97 10.13
CA THR A 372 23.50 -35.10 10.89
C THR A 372 22.85 -36.43 10.56
N ASP A 373 21.63 -36.43 10.00
CA ASP A 373 20.88 -37.63 9.62
C ASP A 373 20.83 -37.85 8.09
N GLY A 374 21.32 -36.89 7.30
CA GLY A 374 21.45 -36.98 5.83
C GLY A 374 20.15 -36.73 5.07
N ASP A 375 19.15 -36.08 5.71
CA ASP A 375 17.87 -35.76 5.07
C ASP A 375 17.88 -34.44 4.28
N GLY A 376 19.00 -33.72 4.32
CA GLY A 376 19.21 -32.44 3.64
C GLY A 376 18.75 -31.23 4.45
N ILE A 377 18.27 -31.41 5.69
CA ILE A 377 17.88 -30.35 6.61
C ILE A 377 18.89 -30.32 7.75
N ARG A 378 19.38 -29.14 8.11
CA ARG A 378 20.34 -28.95 9.19
C ARG A 378 19.67 -29.05 10.56
N GLU A 379 20.41 -29.59 11.54
CA GLU A 379 20.00 -29.61 12.96
C GLU A 379 21.02 -28.94 13.85
N LYS A 380 20.52 -28.42 14.97
CA LYS A 380 21.31 -27.93 16.10
C LYS A 380 20.61 -28.24 17.42
N ASN A 381 21.27 -28.95 18.34
CA ASN A 381 20.72 -29.29 19.64
C ASN A 381 19.36 -29.99 19.61
N GLY A 382 19.12 -30.82 18.60
CA GLY A 382 17.86 -31.54 18.39
C GLY A 382 16.74 -30.73 17.72
N VAL A 383 17.01 -29.48 17.35
CA VAL A 383 16.07 -28.63 16.59
C VAL A 383 16.45 -28.70 15.12
N LYS A 384 15.51 -29.09 14.25
CA LYS A 384 15.68 -28.99 12.80
C LYS A 384 15.56 -27.55 12.32
N ALA A 385 16.34 -27.16 11.31
CA ALA A 385 16.23 -25.89 10.62
C ALA A 385 14.95 -25.86 9.75
N GLU A 386 13.80 -26.06 10.40
CA GLU A 386 12.49 -26.15 9.78
C GLU A 386 11.49 -25.22 10.47
N PHE A 387 10.79 -24.38 9.69
CA PHE A 387 9.75 -23.50 10.20
C PHE A 387 8.74 -23.10 9.14
N VAL A 388 7.58 -22.64 9.60
CA VAL A 388 6.47 -22.18 8.73
C VAL A 388 6.63 -20.70 8.43
N ILE A 389 6.31 -20.30 7.19
CA ILE A 389 6.08 -18.90 6.80
C ILE A 389 4.65 -18.74 6.31
N ASN A 390 3.92 -17.73 6.83
CA ASN A 390 2.60 -17.38 6.33
C ASN A 390 2.71 -16.44 5.12
N GLY A 391 2.15 -16.87 3.97
CA GLY A 391 1.67 -15.97 2.93
C GLY A 391 0.20 -15.64 3.18
N ARG A 392 -0.35 -14.61 2.51
CA ARG A 392 -1.77 -14.27 2.65
C ARG A 392 -2.63 -15.02 1.64
N SER A 393 -3.74 -15.61 2.11
CA SER A 393 -4.65 -16.38 1.24
C SER A 393 -5.40 -15.51 0.20
N ASN A 394 -5.50 -14.21 0.43
CA ASN A 394 -6.12 -13.23 -0.47
C ASN A 394 -5.10 -12.25 -1.09
N ASP A 395 -3.83 -12.64 -1.14
CA ASP A 395 -2.73 -11.89 -1.72
C ASP A 395 -1.71 -12.87 -2.30
N LEU A 396 -1.93 -13.20 -3.57
CA LEU A 396 -1.17 -14.23 -4.25
C LEU A 396 0.32 -13.89 -4.37
N GLN A 397 0.66 -12.60 -4.52
CA GLN A 397 2.06 -12.16 -4.61
C GLN A 397 2.84 -12.50 -3.34
N ARG A 398 2.26 -12.23 -2.16
CA ARG A 398 2.91 -12.57 -0.88
C ARG A 398 2.99 -14.07 -0.64
N TYR A 399 1.96 -14.82 -1.04
CA TYR A 399 2.00 -16.28 -0.94
C TYR A 399 3.06 -16.88 -1.87
N ASN A 400 3.12 -16.42 -3.13
CA ASN A 400 4.13 -16.87 -4.09
C ASN A 400 5.55 -16.50 -3.62
N THR A 401 5.72 -15.33 -2.97
CA THR A 401 7.01 -14.94 -2.37
C THR A 401 7.42 -15.92 -1.26
N ALA A 402 6.48 -16.33 -0.40
CA ALA A 402 6.78 -17.36 0.62
C ALA A 402 7.17 -18.70 -0.02
N VAL A 403 6.48 -19.11 -1.09
CA VAL A 403 6.79 -20.36 -1.83
C VAL A 403 8.16 -20.29 -2.50
N ALA A 404 8.47 -19.20 -3.19
CA ALA A 404 9.75 -19.03 -3.87
C ALA A 404 10.92 -18.95 -2.87
N LEU A 405 10.75 -18.24 -1.75
CA LEU A 405 11.73 -18.23 -0.65
C LEU A 405 11.95 -19.63 -0.07
N ALA A 406 10.87 -20.40 0.16
CA ALA A 406 10.95 -21.78 0.66
C ALA A 406 11.74 -22.70 -0.28
N GLN A 407 11.60 -22.52 -1.59
CA GLN A 407 12.36 -23.25 -2.58
C GLN A 407 13.85 -22.89 -2.55
N ASP A 408 14.13 -21.58 -2.50
CA ASP A 408 15.50 -21.08 -2.56
C ASP A 408 16.30 -21.39 -1.28
N ALA A 409 15.66 -21.38 -0.10
CA ALA A 409 16.30 -21.67 1.18
C ALA A 409 16.82 -23.13 1.30
N LYS A 410 16.30 -24.07 0.50
CA LYS A 410 16.74 -25.48 0.53
C LYS A 410 18.23 -25.66 0.24
N LYS A 411 18.81 -24.80 -0.61
CA LYS A 411 20.27 -24.83 -0.91
C LYS A 411 21.15 -24.56 0.32
N LEU A 412 20.55 -23.98 1.38
CA LEU A 412 21.21 -23.72 2.66
C LEU A 412 20.98 -24.84 3.69
N GLY A 413 20.20 -25.88 3.34
CA GLY A 413 19.75 -26.90 4.29
C GLY A 413 18.70 -26.39 5.29
N ILE A 414 17.91 -25.38 4.89
CA ILE A 414 16.81 -24.80 5.68
C ILE A 414 15.49 -25.16 4.99
N ASN A 415 14.59 -25.83 5.71
CA ASN A 415 13.28 -26.20 5.22
C ASN A 415 12.21 -25.20 5.66
N ILE A 416 11.76 -24.37 4.74
CA ILE A 416 10.66 -23.42 4.96
C ILE A 416 9.37 -24.00 4.40
N ILE A 417 8.30 -23.99 5.22
CA ILE A 417 6.97 -24.46 4.84
C ILE A 417 6.07 -23.25 4.60
N ALA A 418 5.78 -22.93 3.34
CA ALA A 418 4.88 -21.86 2.97
C ALA A 418 3.42 -22.25 3.22
N LYS A 419 2.69 -21.44 4.00
CA LYS A 419 1.25 -21.62 4.25
C LYS A 419 0.45 -20.45 3.70
N SER A 420 -0.71 -20.74 3.12
CA SER A 420 -1.70 -19.75 2.71
C SER A 420 -2.67 -19.54 3.89
N THR A 421 -2.56 -18.39 4.56
CA THR A 421 -3.30 -18.10 5.80
C THR A 421 -4.14 -16.83 5.63
N PRO A 422 -5.42 -16.80 6.07
CA PRO A 422 -6.23 -15.58 6.08
C PRO A 422 -5.55 -14.48 6.89
N TRP A 423 -5.63 -13.23 6.40
CA TRP A 423 -4.97 -12.10 7.04
C TRP A 423 -5.37 -11.91 8.51
N SER A 424 -6.66 -12.09 8.81
CA SER A 424 -7.20 -12.00 10.17
C SER A 424 -6.57 -12.98 11.16
N GLU A 425 -6.05 -14.12 10.67
CA GLU A 425 -5.34 -15.13 11.45
C GLU A 425 -3.83 -14.89 11.45
N ALA A 426 -3.23 -14.75 10.26
CA ALA A 426 -1.78 -14.58 10.10
C ALA A 426 -1.22 -13.45 10.99
N ARG A 427 -1.89 -12.31 11.03
CA ARG A 427 -1.47 -11.17 11.86
C ARG A 427 -1.47 -11.45 13.36
N LYS A 428 -2.33 -12.35 13.85
CA LYS A 428 -2.41 -12.68 15.29
C LYS A 428 -1.25 -13.54 15.76
N ILE A 429 -0.71 -14.36 14.86
CA ILE A 429 0.35 -15.33 15.16
C ILE A 429 1.72 -14.91 14.62
N ALA A 430 1.84 -13.71 14.05
CA ALA A 430 3.07 -13.25 13.39
C ALA A 430 4.26 -13.12 14.35
N ARG A 431 4.06 -12.95 15.65
CA ARG A 431 5.15 -12.99 16.65
C ARG A 431 5.69 -14.39 16.93
N ASN A 432 5.03 -15.45 16.44
CA ASN A 432 5.52 -16.83 16.51
C ASN A 432 5.83 -17.38 15.12
N ILE A 433 4.92 -17.22 14.17
CA ILE A 433 5.07 -17.73 12.82
C ILE A 433 5.44 -16.57 11.89
N PRO A 434 6.68 -16.56 11.35
CA PRO A 434 7.10 -15.60 10.34
C PRO A 434 6.04 -15.39 9.26
N THR A 435 5.82 -14.15 8.87
CA THR A 435 4.76 -13.77 7.93
C THR A 435 5.33 -12.85 6.86
N VAL A 436 4.89 -12.99 5.61
CA VAL A 436 5.26 -12.07 4.53
C VAL A 436 4.47 -10.78 4.68
N TRP A 437 5.17 -9.72 5.03
CA TRP A 437 4.66 -8.36 5.12
C TRP A 437 4.92 -7.59 3.83
N ALA A 438 4.14 -6.54 3.61
CA ALA A 438 4.45 -5.47 2.67
C ALA A 438 4.53 -4.17 3.47
N ILE A 439 5.70 -3.58 3.45
CA ILE A 439 6.02 -2.37 4.22
C ILE A 439 6.49 -1.29 3.25
N GLY A 440 5.74 -0.20 3.20
CA GLY A 440 6.04 0.98 2.41
C GLY A 440 5.43 2.18 3.11
N ASP A 441 6.24 2.99 3.79
CA ASP A 441 5.83 4.20 4.47
C ASP A 441 6.79 5.32 4.08
N PHE A 442 6.28 6.49 3.68
CA PHE A 442 7.12 7.65 3.40
C PHE A 442 7.75 8.22 4.66
N THR A 443 7.13 8.03 5.82
CA THR A 443 7.60 8.55 7.09
C THR A 443 8.65 7.65 7.75
N PRO A 444 9.76 8.20 8.28
CA PRO A 444 10.73 7.46 9.06
C PRO A 444 10.19 6.93 10.40
N GLN A 445 8.98 7.29 10.81
CA GLN A 445 8.28 6.67 11.95
C GLN A 445 8.18 5.14 11.80
N ALA A 446 8.20 4.64 10.57
CA ALA A 446 8.25 3.21 10.30
C ALA A 446 9.44 2.51 11.00
N ILE A 447 10.62 3.19 11.11
CA ILE A 447 11.78 2.65 11.83
C ILE A 447 11.43 2.43 13.32
N TYR A 448 10.76 3.41 13.95
CA TYR A 448 10.26 3.26 15.32
C TYR A 448 9.28 2.10 15.44
N ASN A 449 8.31 2.02 14.54
CA ASN A 449 7.26 1.01 14.59
C ASN A 449 7.81 -0.42 14.44
N TYR A 450 8.83 -0.62 13.61
CA TYR A 450 9.33 -1.96 13.30
C TYR A 450 10.58 -2.36 14.08
N TYR A 451 11.39 -1.41 14.57
CA TYR A 451 12.67 -1.72 15.19
C TYR A 451 12.77 -1.37 16.67
N HIS A 452 11.95 -0.46 17.20
CA HIS A 452 12.07 -0.06 18.61
C HIS A 452 11.46 -1.13 19.54
N SER A 453 12.17 -1.46 20.63
CA SER A 453 11.78 -2.49 21.60
C SER A 453 10.42 -2.22 22.24
N SER A 454 10.04 -0.95 22.47
CA SER A 454 8.74 -0.59 23.05
C SER A 454 7.55 -0.89 22.14
N GLN A 455 7.78 -1.19 20.87
CA GLN A 455 6.74 -1.49 19.91
C GLN A 455 6.35 -2.98 19.88
N VAL A 456 7.08 -3.83 20.57
CA VAL A 456 6.74 -5.25 20.71
C VAL A 456 5.40 -5.39 21.46
N GLY A 457 4.42 -5.99 20.79
CA GLY A 457 3.11 -6.25 21.41
C GLY A 457 2.16 -5.06 21.49
N VAL A 458 2.55 -3.84 21.04
CA VAL A 458 1.66 -2.66 20.99
C VAL A 458 0.46 -2.93 20.09
N ASN A 459 0.72 -3.55 18.95
CA ASN A 459 -0.30 -4.10 18.06
C ASN A 459 0.26 -5.33 17.33
N VAL A 460 -0.52 -5.92 16.43
CA VAL A 460 -0.14 -7.16 15.73
C VAL A 460 0.88 -6.94 14.60
N ILE A 461 1.15 -5.70 14.22
CA ILE A 461 2.01 -5.33 13.08
C ILE A 461 3.36 -4.84 13.58
N ASN A 462 3.36 -3.94 14.57
CA ASN A 462 4.56 -3.30 15.09
C ASN A 462 5.50 -4.34 15.69
N ASN A 463 6.77 -4.22 15.34
CA ASN A 463 7.87 -5.06 15.82
C ASN A 463 7.49 -6.55 16.02
N SER A 464 6.84 -7.13 15.00
CA SER A 464 6.45 -8.56 15.03
C SER A 464 7.64 -9.51 15.01
N ALA A 465 8.85 -9.00 14.77
CA ALA A 465 10.10 -9.74 14.90
C ALA A 465 10.55 -9.92 16.36
N ILE A 466 9.90 -9.30 17.34
CA ILE A 466 10.31 -9.26 18.76
C ILE A 466 11.77 -8.77 18.88
N TYR A 467 12.11 -7.77 18.07
CA TYR A 467 13.46 -7.23 18.02
C TYR A 467 13.73 -6.31 19.20
N ARG A 468 14.83 -6.54 19.92
CA ARG A 468 15.25 -5.75 21.07
C ARG A 468 16.75 -5.46 20.97
N ASN A 469 17.08 -4.19 20.77
CA ASN A 469 18.47 -3.73 20.73
C ASN A 469 18.54 -2.31 21.30
N SER A 470 19.15 -2.17 22.47
CA SER A 470 19.21 -0.89 23.20
C SER A 470 20.00 0.20 22.46
N THR A 471 20.95 -0.16 21.60
CA THR A 471 21.67 0.81 20.76
C THR A 471 20.75 1.36 19.67
N VAL A 472 19.98 0.49 19.04
CA VAL A 472 18.97 0.87 18.03
C VAL A 472 17.88 1.73 18.68
N ASP A 473 17.36 1.33 19.85
CA ASP A 473 16.37 2.11 20.60
C ASP A 473 16.90 3.52 20.89
N ALA A 474 18.15 3.63 21.38
CA ALA A 474 18.75 4.93 21.69
C ALA A 474 18.91 5.83 20.45
N HIS A 475 19.21 5.28 19.26
CA HIS A 475 19.24 6.03 18.01
C HIS A 475 17.83 6.51 17.63
N ILE A 476 16.82 5.63 17.72
CA ILE A 476 15.43 5.98 17.41
C ILE A 476 14.93 7.07 18.36
N ASP A 477 15.19 6.94 19.67
CA ASP A 477 14.78 7.95 20.66
C ASP A 477 15.41 9.31 20.36
N ARG A 478 16.72 9.35 20.04
CA ARG A 478 17.38 10.60 19.63
C ARG A 478 16.82 11.15 18.31
N ALA A 479 16.53 10.27 17.35
CA ALA A 479 15.92 10.70 16.10
C ALA A 479 14.56 11.37 16.33
N LEU A 480 13.69 10.74 17.12
CA LEU A 480 12.35 11.28 17.44
C LEU A 480 12.42 12.58 18.27
N ALA A 481 13.40 12.68 19.18
CA ALA A 481 13.61 13.86 20.01
C ALA A 481 14.38 15.00 19.30
N ALA A 482 14.93 14.73 18.10
CA ALA A 482 15.74 15.71 17.38
C ALA A 482 14.96 16.99 17.08
N THR A 483 15.62 18.14 17.22
CA THR A 483 15.06 19.45 16.94
C THR A 483 15.47 20.01 15.57
N SER A 484 16.27 19.26 14.79
CA SER A 484 16.57 19.52 13.39
C SER A 484 16.34 18.27 12.53
N ASP A 485 15.95 18.48 11.28
CA ASP A 485 15.70 17.37 10.35
C ASP A 485 17.00 16.62 9.99
N GLU A 486 18.13 17.35 9.92
CA GLU A 486 19.44 16.74 9.66
C GLU A 486 19.83 15.76 10.78
N GLU A 487 19.64 16.15 12.04
CA GLU A 487 19.90 15.28 13.18
C GLU A 487 18.96 14.07 13.19
N ALA A 488 17.65 14.28 12.97
CA ALA A 488 16.67 13.22 12.90
C ALA A 488 17.07 12.18 11.84
N MET A 489 17.37 12.63 10.61
CA MET A 489 17.76 11.76 9.50
C MET A 489 19.05 10.99 9.78
N ARG A 490 20.06 11.63 10.41
CA ARG A 490 21.30 10.97 10.80
C ARG A 490 21.05 9.84 11.79
N GLU A 491 20.25 10.09 12.82
CA GLU A 491 19.93 9.12 13.85
C GLU A 491 19.02 7.99 13.34
N PHE A 492 18.02 8.29 12.46
CA PHE A 492 17.23 7.25 11.80
C PHE A 492 18.08 6.32 10.91
N LYS A 493 19.08 6.85 10.22
CA LYS A 493 20.04 6.02 9.47
C LYS A 493 20.89 5.17 10.40
N ALA A 494 21.38 5.75 11.49
CA ALA A 494 22.17 5.02 12.49
C ALA A 494 21.36 3.92 13.19
N ALA A 495 20.07 4.13 13.44
CA ALA A 495 19.17 3.10 13.97
C ALA A 495 19.06 1.86 13.06
N GLN A 496 19.18 2.04 11.75
CA GLN A 496 19.22 0.90 10.81
C GLN A 496 20.58 0.22 10.81
N TRP A 497 21.66 1.00 10.88
CA TRP A 497 23.05 0.53 10.95
C TRP A 497 24.01 1.66 11.32
N ASP A 498 24.67 1.56 12.48
CA ASP A 498 25.64 2.56 12.97
C ASP A 498 27.11 2.20 12.67
N GLY A 499 27.36 1.03 12.05
CA GLY A 499 28.68 0.45 11.83
C GLY A 499 29.00 -0.69 12.78
N THR A 500 28.22 -0.88 13.86
CA THR A 500 28.42 -1.91 14.88
C THR A 500 27.15 -2.66 15.26
N ALA A 501 26.00 -1.99 15.28
CA ALA A 501 24.71 -2.54 15.68
C ALA A 501 23.61 -2.14 14.67
N GLY A 502 22.58 -2.95 14.59
CA GLY A 502 21.38 -2.68 13.77
C GLY A 502 20.93 -3.82 12.87
N ALA A 503 19.98 -3.52 12.02
CA ALA A 503 19.31 -4.49 11.18
C ALA A 503 20.24 -5.29 10.25
N LYS A 504 21.40 -4.75 9.91
CA LYS A 504 22.39 -5.41 9.07
C LYS A 504 22.93 -6.71 9.66
N ILE A 505 23.16 -6.74 10.98
CA ILE A 505 23.64 -7.92 11.72
C ILE A 505 22.48 -8.70 12.29
N ASP A 506 21.50 -8.02 12.87
CA ASP A 506 20.44 -8.66 13.64
C ASP A 506 19.35 -9.27 12.78
N VAL A 507 19.18 -8.76 11.55
CA VAL A 507 18.18 -9.21 10.54
C VAL A 507 16.80 -9.46 11.17
N PRO A 508 16.16 -8.43 11.77
CA PRO A 508 14.81 -8.60 12.35
C PRO A 508 13.75 -8.85 11.26
N TYR A 509 14.02 -8.37 10.05
CA TYR A 509 13.21 -8.60 8.85
C TYR A 509 14.12 -9.05 7.71
N LEU A 510 13.77 -10.17 7.09
CA LEU A 510 14.40 -10.64 5.85
C LEU A 510 13.72 -9.93 4.68
N TRP A 511 14.33 -8.85 4.20
CA TRP A 511 13.86 -8.09 3.04
C TRP A 511 14.10 -8.85 1.75
N ILE A 512 13.17 -8.83 0.83
CA ILE A 512 13.22 -9.65 -0.40
C ILE A 512 13.12 -8.79 -1.64
N VAL A 513 12.07 -7.98 -1.77
CA VAL A 513 11.75 -7.26 -2.99
C VAL A 513 11.04 -5.95 -2.70
N THR A 514 11.42 -4.88 -3.42
CA THR A 514 10.58 -3.69 -3.59
C THR A 514 9.76 -3.90 -4.86
N VAL A 515 8.43 -3.92 -4.73
CA VAL A 515 7.54 -4.32 -5.81
C VAL A 515 7.36 -3.22 -6.85
N GLN A 516 7.17 -3.62 -8.10
CA GLN A 516 6.69 -2.76 -9.17
C GLN A 516 5.25 -3.10 -9.49
N VAL A 517 4.45 -2.08 -9.77
CA VAL A 517 3.02 -2.22 -10.02
C VAL A 517 2.72 -2.09 -11.51
N PRO A 518 2.20 -3.16 -12.15
CA PRO A 518 1.85 -3.11 -13.56
C PRO A 518 0.46 -2.51 -13.80
N TYR A 519 0.37 -1.69 -14.85
CA TYR A 519 -0.88 -1.13 -15.37
C TYR A 519 -0.97 -1.34 -16.88
N PHE A 520 -2.15 -1.70 -17.38
CA PHE A 520 -2.46 -1.49 -18.78
C PHE A 520 -3.00 -0.08 -18.95
N VAL A 521 -2.42 0.68 -19.86
CA VAL A 521 -2.70 2.10 -20.10
C VAL A 521 -2.98 2.32 -21.57
N ASN A 522 -4.08 2.99 -21.90
CA ASN A 522 -4.41 3.38 -23.27
C ASN A 522 -3.23 4.12 -23.90
N GLU A 523 -2.79 3.72 -25.10
CA GLU A 523 -1.62 4.29 -25.78
C GLU A 523 -1.72 5.80 -26.02
N ARG A 524 -2.95 6.32 -26.14
CA ARG A 524 -3.26 7.73 -26.31
C ARG A 524 -3.33 8.52 -25.00
N LEU A 525 -3.31 7.85 -23.84
CA LEU A 525 -3.27 8.52 -22.53
C LEU A 525 -1.83 8.81 -22.15
N ASP A 526 -1.55 10.08 -21.87
CA ASP A 526 -0.30 10.56 -21.31
C ASP A 526 -0.47 10.72 -19.80
N LEU A 527 0.30 9.96 -19.03
CA LEU A 527 0.27 10.00 -17.56
C LEU A 527 1.26 11.05 -16.99
N GLY A 528 2.02 11.75 -17.86
CA GLY A 528 3.12 12.59 -17.40
C GLY A 528 4.23 11.76 -16.75
N GLN A 529 4.96 12.36 -15.82
CA GLN A 529 6.00 11.68 -15.06
C GLN A 529 5.37 10.97 -13.85
N LEU A 530 5.40 9.64 -13.85
CA LEU A 530 4.93 8.85 -12.71
C LEU A 530 5.80 9.12 -11.48
N ARG A 531 5.15 9.28 -10.34
CA ARG A 531 5.81 9.33 -9.03
C ARG A 531 6.03 7.93 -8.49
N VAL A 532 6.98 7.77 -7.58
CA VAL A 532 7.14 6.51 -6.85
C VAL A 532 5.95 6.33 -5.92
N GLY A 533 5.26 5.20 -6.03
CA GLY A 533 4.08 4.91 -5.21
C GLY A 533 4.44 4.44 -3.80
N GLU A 534 3.60 4.75 -2.82
CA GLU A 534 3.80 4.27 -1.45
C GLU A 534 3.50 2.77 -1.33
N ARG A 535 2.40 2.33 -1.91
CA ARG A 535 1.91 0.95 -1.81
C ARG A 535 1.72 0.28 -3.16
N GLY A 536 1.96 -1.02 -3.20
CA GLY A 536 1.75 -1.87 -4.37
C GLY A 536 0.29 -2.22 -4.69
N GLN A 537 -0.68 -1.38 -4.28
CA GLN A 537 -2.12 -1.69 -4.29
C GLN A 537 -2.90 -0.97 -5.39
N GLY A 538 -2.22 -0.37 -6.35
CA GLY A 538 -2.81 0.20 -7.55
C GLY A 538 -3.16 1.69 -7.48
N MET A 539 -3.42 2.27 -6.31
CA MET A 539 -3.78 3.70 -6.19
C MET A 539 -2.61 4.67 -6.42
N GLY A 540 -1.38 4.23 -6.22
CA GLY A 540 -0.17 5.08 -6.30
C GLY A 540 -0.06 5.84 -7.62
N VAL A 541 -0.56 5.29 -8.73
CA VAL A 541 -0.57 5.94 -10.04
C VAL A 541 -1.32 7.28 -10.05
N LEU A 542 -2.25 7.49 -9.11
CA LEU A 542 -3.04 8.72 -9.00
C LEU A 542 -2.25 9.90 -8.40
N ALA A 543 -1.03 9.69 -7.93
CA ALA A 543 -0.22 10.75 -7.28
C ALA A 543 0.07 11.95 -8.19
N ASN A 544 -0.02 11.80 -9.50
CA ASN A 544 0.11 12.88 -10.49
C ASN A 544 -1.09 12.95 -11.44
N LEU A 545 -2.29 12.59 -10.99
CA LEU A 545 -3.51 12.55 -11.79
C LEU A 545 -3.82 13.92 -12.48
N ASP A 546 -3.39 15.01 -11.88
CA ASP A 546 -3.56 16.37 -12.42
C ASP A 546 -2.77 16.61 -13.70
N ASP A 547 -1.75 15.79 -13.96
CA ASP A 547 -0.92 15.86 -15.17
C ASP A 547 -1.49 15.06 -16.34
N TRP A 548 -2.41 14.15 -16.08
CA TRP A 548 -2.91 13.23 -17.09
C TRP A 548 -3.71 13.96 -18.17
N GLN A 549 -3.46 13.58 -19.42
CA GLN A 549 -4.14 14.16 -20.57
C GLN A 549 -4.23 13.18 -21.74
N TRP A 550 -5.17 13.40 -22.61
CA TRP A 550 -5.21 12.75 -23.89
C TRP A 550 -4.20 13.40 -24.85
N LYS A 551 -3.50 12.56 -25.64
CA LYS A 551 -2.60 13.00 -26.72
C LYS A 551 -3.37 13.48 -27.93
#